data_4cf9c4fd8cbcdaa1259acabd7c90647d
#
_entry.id   4cf9c4fd8cbcdaa1259acabd7c90647d
#
_cell.length_a   1.000
_cell.length_b   1.000
_cell.length_c   1.000
_cell.angle_alpha   90.00
_cell.angle_beta   90.00
_cell.angle_gamma   90.00
#
_symmetry.space_group_name_H-M   'P 1'
#
loop_
_entity.id
_entity.type
_entity.pdbx_description
1 polymer ?
#
loop_
_entity_poly.entity_id
_entity_poly.type
_entity_poly.pdbx_seq_one_letter_code
_entity_poly.pdbx_strand_id
1 'polypeptide(L)'
;MKSTKIILLEVLKWLFVAALCVFLYFMLSANRESRAAFSDVQAAVTSAADLTPMAEGDNQTFKRLYGLSASDYENVLLYYPTTNMGAEELLLIQLKDLSQQQAVKDAIESRLDTQKKSFDGYGVDQYAMLEKAVVEVQGNYILLVVANDPAPVRKAFLGAL
;
A
#
# COMPACT_ATOMS: atom_id res chain seq x y z
N MET A 1 20.37 8.38 -50.00
CA MET A 1 20.58 7.45 -48.88
C MET A 1 21.13 8.09 -47.60
N LYS A 2 22.06 9.04 -47.60
CA LYS A 2 22.53 9.74 -46.35
C LYS A 2 21.43 10.59 -45.69
N SER A 3 20.59 11.30 -46.44
CA SER A 3 19.50 12.16 -45.93
C SER A 3 18.43 11.38 -45.13
N THR A 4 18.03 10.22 -45.63
CA THR A 4 16.99 9.39 -44.97
C THR A 4 17.45 8.83 -43.64
N LYS A 5 18.74 8.47 -43.48
CA LYS A 5 19.32 8.00 -42.24
C LYS A 5 19.39 9.11 -41.16
N ILE A 6 19.69 10.34 -41.61
CA ILE A 6 19.73 11.50 -40.70
C ILE A 6 18.31 11.83 -40.20
N ILE A 7 17.30 11.82 -41.08
CA ILE A 7 15.90 12.05 -40.70
C ILE A 7 15.43 10.96 -39.72
N LEU A 8 15.76 9.70 -40.01
CA LEU A 8 15.39 8.58 -39.10
C LEU A 8 16.00 8.73 -37.70
N LEU A 9 17.27 9.15 -37.61
CA LEU A 9 17.95 9.38 -36.34
C LEU A 9 17.34 10.56 -35.57
N GLU A 10 16.94 11.62 -36.25
CA GLU A 10 16.24 12.76 -35.62
C GLU A 10 14.87 12.34 -35.09
N VAL A 11 14.09 11.60 -35.85
CA VAL A 11 12.79 11.07 -35.38
C VAL A 11 12.97 10.16 -34.18
N LEU A 12 13.95 9.25 -34.21
CA LEU A 12 14.23 8.36 -33.10
C LEU A 12 14.65 9.12 -31.82
N LYS A 13 15.45 10.17 -31.97
CA LYS A 13 15.84 11.04 -30.85
C LYS A 13 14.62 11.70 -30.19
N TRP A 14 13.71 12.26 -30.98
CA TRP A 14 12.52 12.91 -30.44
C TRP A 14 11.53 11.92 -29.80
N LEU A 15 11.41 10.70 -30.35
CA LEU A 15 10.63 9.63 -29.74
C LEU A 15 11.22 9.23 -28.38
N PHE A 16 12.54 9.13 -28.27
CA PHE A 16 13.20 8.84 -27.00
C PHE A 16 12.99 9.96 -25.97
N VAL A 17 13.11 11.23 -26.38
CA VAL A 17 12.85 12.37 -25.50
C VAL A 17 11.39 12.38 -25.03
N ALA A 18 10.43 12.12 -25.91
CA ALA A 18 9.02 12.05 -25.54
C ALA A 18 8.76 10.90 -24.54
N ALA A 19 9.32 9.71 -24.80
CA ALA A 19 9.23 8.58 -23.87
C ALA A 19 9.84 8.87 -22.50
N LEU A 20 11.00 9.56 -22.46
CA LEU A 20 11.64 9.98 -21.23
C LEU A 20 10.79 11.01 -20.47
N CYS A 21 10.20 11.99 -21.14
CA CYS A 21 9.31 12.96 -20.52
C CYS A 21 8.06 12.30 -19.92
N VAL A 22 7.45 11.34 -20.64
CA VAL A 22 6.31 10.55 -20.14
C VAL A 22 6.73 9.74 -18.92
N PHE A 23 7.88 9.06 -18.97
CA PHE A 23 8.42 8.30 -17.85
C PHE A 23 8.65 9.18 -16.61
N LEU A 24 9.30 10.33 -16.80
CA LEU A 24 9.53 11.30 -15.71
C LEU A 24 8.21 11.85 -15.15
N TYR A 25 7.23 12.14 -16.01
CA TYR A 25 5.91 12.57 -15.59
C TYR A 25 5.23 11.53 -14.69
N PHE A 26 5.23 10.25 -15.07
CA PHE A 26 4.69 9.18 -14.24
C PHE A 26 5.46 9.00 -12.94
N MET A 27 6.80 9.06 -12.99
CA MET A 27 7.63 8.93 -11.80
C MET A 27 7.39 10.07 -10.77
N LEU A 28 7.25 11.30 -11.26
CA LEU A 28 6.96 12.47 -10.40
C LEU A 28 5.50 12.51 -9.92
N SER A 29 4.57 11.97 -10.71
CA SER A 29 3.15 11.93 -10.33
C SER A 29 2.86 10.89 -9.26
N ALA A 30 3.57 9.75 -9.27
CA ALA A 30 3.43 8.70 -8.26
C ALA A 30 3.85 9.16 -6.84
N ASN A 31 4.69 10.19 -6.74
CA ASN A 31 5.19 10.73 -5.46
C ASN A 31 4.47 12.02 -5.01
N ARG A 32 3.32 12.37 -5.61
CA ARG A 32 2.56 13.54 -5.14
C ARG A 32 1.77 13.18 -3.89
N GLU A 33 1.85 14.04 -2.88
CA GLU A 33 0.98 13.96 -1.71
C GLU A 33 -0.48 14.08 -2.14
N SER A 34 -1.30 13.15 -1.67
CA SER A 34 -2.75 13.24 -1.83
C SER A 34 -3.30 14.33 -0.90
N ARG A 35 -4.30 15.07 -1.39
CA ARG A 35 -5.04 16.06 -0.61
C ARG A 35 -6.35 15.51 -0.07
N ALA A 36 -6.62 14.23 -0.30
CA ALA A 36 -7.82 13.57 0.23
C ALA A 36 -7.85 13.64 1.75
N ALA A 37 -9.00 13.90 2.34
CA ALA A 37 -9.15 13.85 3.78
C ALA A 37 -9.06 12.40 4.26
N PHE A 38 -8.35 12.17 5.38
CA PHE A 38 -8.21 10.82 5.93
C PHE A 38 -9.55 10.14 6.20
N SER A 39 -10.54 10.91 6.71
CA SER A 39 -11.90 10.44 6.96
C SER A 39 -12.57 9.83 5.72
N ASP A 40 -12.34 10.40 4.55
CA ASP A 40 -12.98 9.95 3.31
C ASP A 40 -12.31 8.66 2.81
N VAL A 41 -10.98 8.60 2.86
CA VAL A 41 -10.21 7.40 2.51
C VAL A 41 -10.53 6.26 3.50
N GLN A 42 -10.58 6.57 4.80
CA GLN A 42 -10.98 5.63 5.85
C GLN A 42 -12.37 5.07 5.58
N ALA A 43 -13.37 5.93 5.35
CA ALA A 43 -14.74 5.51 5.07
C ALA A 43 -14.82 4.61 3.83
N ALA A 44 -14.08 4.95 2.77
CA ALA A 44 -14.05 4.15 1.55
C ALA A 44 -13.48 2.74 1.79
N VAL A 45 -12.31 2.63 2.46
CA VAL A 45 -11.66 1.33 2.68
C VAL A 45 -12.43 0.46 3.68
N THR A 46 -12.98 1.06 4.76
CA THR A 46 -13.75 0.31 5.76
C THR A 46 -15.09 -0.18 5.23
N SER A 47 -15.74 0.59 4.33
CA SER A 47 -16.99 0.18 3.68
C SER A 47 -16.78 -0.97 2.68
N ALA A 48 -15.59 -1.11 2.13
CA ALA A 48 -15.24 -2.15 1.16
C ALA A 48 -14.66 -3.41 1.81
N ALA A 49 -14.23 -3.33 3.08
CA ALA A 49 -13.63 -4.43 3.84
C ALA A 49 -14.68 -5.21 4.65
N ASP A 50 -14.48 -6.53 4.77
CA ASP A 50 -15.18 -7.31 5.79
C ASP A 50 -14.42 -7.20 7.13
N LEU A 51 -14.94 -6.38 8.02
CA LEU A 51 -14.35 -6.14 9.34
C LEU A 51 -14.81 -7.15 10.41
N THR A 52 -15.73 -8.05 10.08
CA THR A 52 -16.31 -9.01 11.04
C THR A 52 -15.28 -9.85 11.78
N PRO A 53 -14.21 -10.39 11.13
CA PRO A 53 -13.18 -11.19 11.81
C PRO A 53 -12.11 -10.33 12.51
N MET A 54 -12.22 -8.99 12.47
CA MET A 54 -11.20 -8.07 12.93
C MET A 54 -11.69 -7.20 14.10
N ALA A 55 -10.75 -6.71 14.89
CA ALA A 55 -10.96 -5.70 15.91
C ALA A 55 -10.14 -4.44 15.59
N GLU A 56 -10.65 -3.28 15.97
CA GLU A 56 -9.92 -2.03 15.85
C GLU A 56 -8.75 -2.00 16.85
N GLY A 57 -7.56 -1.65 16.36
CA GLY A 57 -6.32 -1.58 17.12
C GLY A 57 -6.02 -0.16 17.59
N ASP A 58 -5.59 -0.06 18.84
CA ASP A 58 -5.05 1.16 19.42
C ASP A 58 -3.54 1.36 19.12
N ASN A 59 -2.98 2.48 19.56
CA ASN A 59 -1.54 2.76 19.40
C ASN A 59 -0.64 1.69 20.06
N GLN A 60 -1.07 1.07 21.17
CA GLN A 60 -0.29 0.02 21.82
C GLN A 60 -0.25 -1.23 20.94
N THR A 61 -1.37 -1.60 20.34
CA THR A 61 -1.47 -2.72 19.40
C THR A 61 -0.66 -2.45 18.15
N PHE A 62 -0.77 -1.24 17.56
CA PHE A 62 0.01 -0.84 16.42
C PHE A 62 1.52 -0.94 16.69
N LYS A 63 1.96 -0.40 17.83
CA LYS A 63 3.37 -0.49 18.25
C LYS A 63 3.84 -1.94 18.46
N ARG A 64 3.00 -2.78 19.04
CA ARG A 64 3.32 -4.20 19.28
C ARG A 64 3.44 -4.98 17.96
N LEU A 65 2.57 -4.71 16.96
CA LEU A 65 2.51 -5.47 15.71
C LEU A 65 3.54 -4.99 14.68
N TYR A 66 3.79 -3.68 14.63
CA TYR A 66 4.62 -3.04 13.60
C TYR A 66 5.91 -2.42 14.12
N GLY A 67 6.09 -2.30 15.44
CA GLY A 67 7.23 -1.60 16.04
C GLY A 67 7.20 -0.07 15.87
N LEU A 68 6.12 0.46 15.30
CA LEU A 68 5.94 1.88 14.98
C LEU A 68 5.02 2.55 16.01
N SER A 69 5.11 3.89 16.15
CA SER A 69 4.22 4.67 17.01
C SER A 69 3.25 5.49 16.15
N ALA A 70 1.95 5.41 16.47
CA ALA A 70 0.94 6.16 15.71
C ALA A 70 1.14 7.69 15.79
N SER A 71 1.75 8.19 16.87
CA SER A 71 2.08 9.62 17.02
C SER A 71 3.10 10.16 16.00
N ASP A 72 3.85 9.26 15.35
CA ASP A 72 4.86 9.65 14.35
C ASP A 72 4.22 9.94 12.98
N TYR A 73 2.97 9.52 12.78
CA TYR A 73 2.20 9.67 11.55
C TYR A 73 1.09 10.70 11.72
N GLU A 74 0.54 11.20 10.60
CA GLU A 74 -0.59 12.12 10.64
C GLU A 74 -1.85 11.40 11.11
N ASN A 75 -2.14 10.24 10.52
CA ASN A 75 -3.24 9.37 10.93
C ASN A 75 -2.88 7.90 10.75
N VAL A 76 -3.41 7.04 11.62
CA VAL A 76 -3.29 5.58 11.56
C VAL A 76 -4.63 4.95 11.86
N LEU A 77 -5.07 4.02 11.02
CA LEU A 77 -6.19 3.13 11.24
C LEU A 77 -5.69 1.69 11.14
N LEU A 78 -5.97 0.89 12.14
CA LEU A 78 -5.61 -0.53 12.18
C LEU A 78 -6.82 -1.37 12.54
N TYR A 79 -7.10 -2.39 11.74
CA TYR A 79 -7.93 -3.53 12.10
C TYR A 79 -7.08 -4.78 12.03
N TYR A 80 -7.13 -5.62 13.05
CA TYR A 80 -6.31 -6.82 13.18
C TYR A 80 -7.17 -8.03 13.60
N PRO A 81 -6.72 -9.28 13.38
CA PRO A 81 -7.52 -10.47 13.70
C PRO A 81 -7.93 -10.52 15.17
N THR A 82 -9.20 -10.86 15.45
CA THR A 82 -9.71 -11.05 16.82
C THR A 82 -9.18 -12.32 17.48
N THR A 83 -8.64 -13.25 16.70
CA THR A 83 -8.11 -14.53 17.18
C THR A 83 -6.71 -14.80 16.63
N ASN A 84 -5.95 -15.65 17.32
CA ASN A 84 -4.62 -16.08 16.86
C ASN A 84 -4.68 -16.98 15.60
N MET A 85 -5.87 -17.41 15.20
CA MET A 85 -6.09 -18.21 14.00
C MET A 85 -6.55 -17.37 12.78
N GLY A 86 -6.76 -16.07 12.96
CA GLY A 86 -7.08 -15.14 11.88
C GLY A 86 -5.81 -14.54 11.28
N ALA A 87 -5.89 -14.19 9.99
CA ALA A 87 -4.83 -13.50 9.26
C ALA A 87 -5.31 -12.18 8.65
N GLU A 88 -6.63 -11.92 8.69
CA GLU A 88 -7.24 -10.72 8.12
C GLU A 88 -6.71 -9.47 8.81
N GLU A 89 -6.25 -8.49 8.01
CA GLU A 89 -5.69 -7.26 8.55
C GLU A 89 -5.93 -6.10 7.57
N LEU A 90 -6.30 -4.94 8.09
CA LEU A 90 -6.43 -3.70 7.35
C LEU A 90 -5.64 -2.63 8.08
N LEU A 91 -4.62 -2.07 7.44
CA LEU A 91 -3.85 -0.94 7.93
C LEU A 91 -3.91 0.20 6.91
N LEU A 92 -4.30 1.39 7.36
CA LEU A 92 -4.24 2.62 6.60
C LEU A 92 -3.40 3.64 7.38
N ILE A 93 -2.35 4.16 6.75
CA ILE A 93 -1.48 5.19 7.33
C ILE A 93 -1.46 6.41 6.43
N GLN A 94 -1.64 7.58 7.02
CA GLN A 94 -1.30 8.86 6.40
C GLN A 94 0.00 9.38 7.00
N LEU A 95 0.99 9.55 6.15
CA LEU A 95 2.33 10.01 6.53
C LEU A 95 2.33 11.52 6.75
N LYS A 96 3.16 12.00 7.69
CA LYS A 96 3.51 13.43 7.83
C LYS A 96 4.54 13.86 6.81
N ASP A 97 5.41 12.94 6.39
CA ASP A 97 6.49 13.18 5.44
C ASP A 97 6.75 11.93 4.59
N LEU A 98 6.99 12.12 3.29
CA LEU A 98 7.21 11.02 2.35
C LEU A 98 8.47 10.19 2.66
N SER A 99 9.44 10.73 3.39
CA SER A 99 10.63 9.98 3.84
C SER A 99 10.28 8.82 4.79
N GLN A 100 9.09 8.85 5.41
CA GLN A 100 8.60 7.79 6.29
C GLN A 100 8.15 6.53 5.52
N GLN A 101 7.93 6.63 4.19
CA GLN A 101 7.40 5.51 3.39
C GLN A 101 8.20 4.22 3.56
N GLN A 102 9.52 4.31 3.51
CA GLN A 102 10.37 3.11 3.56
C GLN A 102 10.26 2.40 4.92
N ALA A 103 10.31 3.15 6.01
CA ALA A 103 10.17 2.59 7.37
C ALA A 103 8.82 1.87 7.57
N VAL A 104 7.73 2.42 7.04
CA VAL A 104 6.40 1.78 7.10
C VAL A 104 6.37 0.51 6.25
N LYS A 105 6.93 0.55 5.03
CA LYS A 105 7.00 -0.64 4.15
C LYS A 105 7.79 -1.77 4.80
N ASP A 106 8.94 -1.47 5.39
CA ASP A 106 9.78 -2.46 6.07
C ASP A 106 9.05 -3.08 7.27
N ALA A 107 8.30 -2.27 8.02
CA ALA A 107 7.49 -2.75 9.14
C ALA A 107 6.33 -3.65 8.66
N ILE A 108 5.67 -3.30 7.57
CA ILE A 108 4.61 -4.12 6.95
C ILE A 108 5.19 -5.46 6.46
N GLU A 109 6.33 -5.44 5.77
CA GLU A 109 7.00 -6.66 5.28
C GLU A 109 7.37 -7.57 6.45
N SER A 110 7.99 -7.04 7.50
CA SER A 110 8.33 -7.78 8.72
C SER A 110 7.11 -8.40 9.39
N ARG A 111 5.98 -7.66 9.41
CA ARG A 111 4.70 -8.16 9.94
C ARG A 111 4.16 -9.32 9.12
N LEU A 112 4.11 -9.18 7.79
CA LEU A 112 3.65 -10.24 6.88
C LEU A 112 4.53 -11.49 6.98
N ASP A 113 5.84 -11.33 7.03
CA ASP A 113 6.76 -12.45 7.20
C ASP A 113 6.58 -13.19 8.52
N THR A 114 6.33 -12.45 9.61
CA THR A 114 6.06 -13.03 10.92
C THR A 114 4.75 -13.82 10.91
N GLN A 115 3.70 -13.30 10.28
CA GLN A 115 2.43 -14.01 10.15
C GLN A 115 2.57 -15.25 9.25
N LYS A 116 3.22 -15.15 8.09
CA LYS A 116 3.47 -16.30 7.20
C LYS A 116 4.21 -17.41 7.93
N LYS A 117 5.27 -17.10 8.67
CA LYS A 117 5.99 -18.07 9.49
C LYS A 117 5.11 -18.71 10.56
N SER A 118 4.17 -17.96 11.15
CA SER A 118 3.26 -18.47 12.15
C SER A 118 2.24 -19.47 11.59
N PHE A 119 1.85 -19.34 10.32
CA PHE A 119 0.88 -20.23 9.66
C PHE A 119 1.53 -21.32 8.81
N ASP A 120 2.85 -21.30 8.66
CA ASP A 120 3.56 -22.30 7.87
C ASP A 120 3.33 -23.73 8.40
N GLY A 121 2.90 -24.59 7.51
CA GLY A 121 2.68 -26.02 7.78
C GLY A 121 1.31 -26.39 8.40
N TYR A 122 0.48 -25.43 8.89
CA TYR A 122 -0.84 -25.77 9.45
C TYR A 122 -2.00 -24.84 9.04
N GLY A 123 -1.73 -23.59 8.75
CA GLY A 123 -2.73 -22.58 8.38
C GLY A 123 -2.78 -22.35 6.88
N VAL A 124 -3.18 -23.34 6.09
CA VAL A 124 -3.13 -23.27 4.61
C VAL A 124 -3.92 -22.10 4.05
N ASP A 125 -5.14 -21.86 4.55
CA ASP A 125 -5.99 -20.78 4.07
C ASP A 125 -5.45 -19.40 4.48
N GLN A 126 -4.96 -19.28 5.73
CA GLN A 126 -4.34 -18.06 6.24
C GLN A 126 -3.05 -17.73 5.49
N TYR A 127 -2.21 -18.74 5.25
CA TYR A 127 -0.99 -18.57 4.47
C TYR A 127 -1.30 -18.13 3.05
N ALA A 128 -2.27 -18.75 2.38
CA ALA A 128 -2.72 -18.36 1.05
C ALA A 128 -3.32 -16.95 1.00
N MET A 129 -3.98 -16.50 2.07
CA MET A 129 -4.49 -15.13 2.21
C MET A 129 -3.32 -14.12 2.35
N LEU A 130 -2.31 -14.45 3.17
CA LEU A 130 -1.11 -13.62 3.36
C LEU A 130 -0.27 -13.52 2.08
N GLU A 131 -0.25 -14.55 1.23
CA GLU A 131 0.39 -14.51 -0.09
C GLU A 131 -0.28 -13.52 -1.05
N LYS A 132 -1.59 -13.28 -0.88
CA LYS A 132 -2.39 -12.35 -1.68
C LYS A 132 -2.47 -10.96 -1.07
N ALA A 133 -1.78 -10.72 0.05
CA ALA A 133 -1.79 -9.41 0.71
C ALA A 133 -1.42 -8.29 -0.27
N VAL A 134 -2.15 -7.20 -0.19
CA VAL A 134 -1.91 -6.01 -1.01
C VAL A 134 -1.28 -4.92 -0.15
N VAL A 135 -0.13 -4.44 -0.58
CA VAL A 135 0.50 -3.22 -0.06
C VAL A 135 0.46 -2.17 -1.16
N GLU A 136 -0.28 -1.08 -0.95
CA GLU A 136 -0.42 0.01 -1.91
C GLU A 136 0.12 1.31 -1.32
N VAL A 137 0.92 2.04 -2.09
CA VAL A 137 1.49 3.34 -1.68
C VAL A 137 1.07 4.38 -2.70
N GLN A 138 0.38 5.41 -2.24
CA GLN A 138 -0.06 6.53 -3.07
C GLN A 138 0.24 7.85 -2.35
N GLY A 139 1.31 8.53 -2.78
CA GLY A 139 1.76 9.76 -2.15
C GLY A 139 2.06 9.56 -0.66
N ASN A 140 1.34 10.28 0.18
CA ASN A 140 1.44 10.21 1.65
C ASN A 140 0.52 9.16 2.29
N TYR A 141 -0.12 8.28 1.50
CA TYR A 141 -0.96 7.20 2.01
C TYR A 141 -0.34 5.83 1.75
N ILE A 142 -0.43 4.95 2.75
CA ILE A 142 -0.04 3.55 2.67
C ILE A 142 -1.20 2.69 3.16
N LEU A 143 -1.56 1.69 2.35
CA LEU A 143 -2.59 0.70 2.64
C LEU A 143 -1.95 -0.68 2.69
N LEU A 144 -2.26 -1.47 3.74
CA LEU A 144 -2.12 -2.92 3.75
C LEU A 144 -3.50 -3.55 3.86
N VAL A 145 -3.77 -4.53 3.03
CA VAL A 145 -4.98 -5.37 3.12
C VAL A 145 -4.58 -6.84 3.06
N VAL A 146 -4.96 -7.59 4.07
CA VAL A 146 -4.91 -9.06 4.10
C VAL A 146 -6.35 -9.55 4.18
N ALA A 147 -6.85 -10.13 3.11
CA ALA A 147 -8.22 -10.62 2.98
C ALA A 147 -8.28 -11.72 1.91
N ASN A 148 -9.37 -12.51 1.90
CA ASN A 148 -9.61 -13.50 0.84
C ASN A 148 -9.67 -12.84 -0.56
N ASP A 149 -10.28 -11.66 -0.65
CA ASP A 149 -10.28 -10.80 -1.84
C ASP A 149 -9.95 -9.36 -1.45
N PRO A 150 -8.69 -8.93 -1.59
CA PRO A 150 -8.28 -7.57 -1.28
C PRO A 150 -8.62 -6.54 -2.37
N ALA A 151 -9.06 -6.99 -3.56
CA ALA A 151 -9.24 -6.12 -4.72
C ALA A 151 -10.31 -5.02 -4.52
N PRO A 152 -11.47 -5.27 -3.88
CA PRO A 152 -12.46 -4.24 -3.62
C PRO A 152 -11.92 -3.11 -2.73
N VAL A 153 -11.18 -3.46 -1.68
CA VAL A 153 -10.58 -2.48 -0.74
C VAL A 153 -9.50 -1.65 -1.43
N ARG A 154 -8.63 -2.30 -2.21
CA ARG A 154 -7.63 -1.61 -3.03
C ARG A 154 -8.28 -0.63 -4.01
N LYS A 155 -9.35 -1.05 -4.70
CA LYS A 155 -10.09 -0.19 -5.63
C LYS A 155 -10.73 1.01 -4.92
N ALA A 156 -11.33 0.80 -3.76
CA ALA A 156 -11.92 1.85 -2.95
C ALA A 156 -10.86 2.87 -2.50
N PHE A 157 -9.70 2.39 -2.04
CA PHE A 157 -8.56 3.22 -1.68
C PHE A 157 -8.11 4.11 -2.83
N LEU A 158 -7.84 3.52 -4.00
CA LEU A 158 -7.38 4.27 -5.18
C LEU A 158 -8.44 5.26 -5.71
N GLY A 159 -9.71 4.96 -5.51
CA GLY A 159 -10.81 5.84 -5.92
C GLY A 159 -11.09 7.00 -4.97
N ALA A 160 -10.57 6.94 -3.73
CA ALA A 160 -10.75 7.97 -2.71
C ALA A 160 -9.58 8.99 -2.66
N LEU A 161 -8.48 8.75 -3.38
CA LEU A 161 -7.29 9.60 -3.45
C LEU A 161 -7.28 10.50 -4.68
#